data_da70ff84f16dd1349923c54c7fbe9ad8
#
_entry.id   da70ff84f16dd1349923c54c7fbe9ad8
#
_cell.length_a   1.000
_cell.length_b   1.000
_cell.length_c   1.000
_cell.angle_alpha   90.00
_cell.angle_beta   90.00
_cell.angle_gamma   90.00
#
_symmetry.space_group_name_H-M   'P 1'
#
loop_
_entity.id
_entity.type
_entity.pdbx_description
1 polymer ?
#
loop_
_entity_poly.entity_id
_entity_poly.type
_entity_poly.pdbx_seq_one_letter_code
_entity_poly.pdbx_strand_id
1 'polypeptide(L)' 'GRMRIERTTTVGMALMAHPKLYMPLLTLGLCCVDEDTAMWTMERLAQETGRDADEVCAVLNGVLQ' A
#
# COMPACT_ATOMS: atom_id res chain seq x y z
N GLY A 1 6.96 18.27 -2.21
CA GLY A 1 6.81 17.17 -3.08
C GLY A 1 5.68 16.25 -2.70
N ARG A 2 5.31 15.47 -3.65
CA ARG A 2 4.25 14.49 -3.46
C ARG A 2 4.83 13.10 -3.47
N MET A 3 4.45 12.33 -2.48
CA MET A 3 4.86 10.95 -2.45
C MET A 3 4.03 10.14 -3.42
N ARG A 4 4.71 9.43 -4.29
CA ARG A 4 4.08 8.48 -5.20
C ARG A 4 4.25 7.08 -4.63
N ILE A 5 3.23 6.27 -4.72
CA ILE A 5 3.32 4.89 -4.25
C ILE A 5 4.08 4.06 -5.27
N GLU A 6 5.15 3.43 -4.81
CA GLU A 6 6.00 2.58 -5.63
C GLU A 6 6.12 1.21 -5.00
N ARG A 7 6.73 0.27 -5.73
CA ARG A 7 6.89 -1.09 -5.23
C ARG A 7 7.66 -1.14 -3.93
N THR A 8 8.61 -0.24 -3.75
CA THR A 8 9.47 -0.19 -2.57
C THR A 8 8.87 0.63 -1.42
N THR A 9 7.76 1.32 -1.65
CA THR A 9 7.09 2.07 -0.61
C THR A 9 6.50 1.10 0.41
N THR A 10 6.75 1.35 1.70
CA THR A 10 6.16 0.50 2.73
C THR A 10 4.74 0.94 3.05
N VAL A 11 3.96 0.01 3.58
CA VAL A 11 2.60 0.29 4.03
C VAL A 11 2.60 1.42 5.06
N GLY A 12 3.53 1.36 6.01
CA GLY A 12 3.63 2.39 7.05
C GLY A 12 3.92 3.77 6.49
N MET A 13 4.86 3.87 5.55
CA MET A 13 5.17 5.15 4.93
C MET A 13 3.99 5.69 4.15
N ALA A 14 3.29 4.82 3.43
CA ALA A 14 2.11 5.23 2.67
C ALA A 14 1.04 5.79 3.58
N LEU A 15 0.78 5.13 4.71
CA LEU A 15 -0.25 5.56 5.66
C LEU A 15 0.15 6.82 6.39
N MET A 16 1.44 6.99 6.71
CA MET A 16 1.90 8.22 7.35
C MET A 16 1.74 9.42 6.44
N ALA A 17 2.05 9.25 5.16
CA ALA A 17 1.91 10.33 4.19
C ALA A 17 0.44 10.57 3.80
N HIS A 18 -0.34 9.49 3.71
CA HIS A 18 -1.71 9.55 3.20
C HIS A 18 -2.62 8.61 3.99
N PRO A 19 -3.12 9.06 5.16
CA PRO A 19 -3.98 8.19 5.99
C PRO A 19 -5.21 7.66 5.27
N LYS A 20 -5.68 8.36 4.24
CA LYS A 20 -6.85 7.92 3.48
C LYS A 20 -6.63 6.62 2.71
N LEU A 21 -5.38 6.15 2.63
CA LEU A 21 -5.09 4.88 1.97
C LEU A 21 -5.43 3.67 2.84
N TYR A 22 -5.80 3.86 4.10
CA TYR A 22 -6.10 2.75 5.01
C TYR A 22 -7.18 1.83 4.43
N MET A 23 -8.33 2.39 4.05
CA MET A 23 -9.43 1.58 3.51
C MET A 23 -9.08 0.93 2.17
N PRO A 24 -8.48 1.64 1.21
CA PRO A 24 -8.03 0.97 -0.01
C PRO A 24 -7.08 -0.19 0.24
N LEU A 25 -6.17 -0.05 1.21
CA LEU A 25 -5.25 -1.14 1.54
C LEU A 25 -6.00 -2.37 2.07
N LEU A 26 -7.01 -2.17 2.91
CA LEU A 26 -7.83 -3.27 3.39
C LEU A 26 -8.60 -3.92 2.24
N THR A 27 -9.10 -3.12 1.33
CA THR A 27 -9.83 -3.62 0.16
C THR A 27 -8.94 -4.48 -0.73
N LEU A 28 -7.65 -4.14 -0.81
CA LEU A 28 -6.70 -4.91 -1.58
C LEU A 28 -6.32 -6.23 -0.93
N GLY A 29 -6.71 -6.45 0.33
CA GLY A 29 -6.48 -7.72 0.99
C GLY A 29 -5.64 -7.66 2.25
N LEU A 30 -5.19 -6.47 2.63
CA LEU A 30 -4.46 -6.33 3.89
C LEU A 30 -5.42 -6.55 5.05
N CYS A 31 -5.18 -7.57 5.87
CA CYS A 31 -6.13 -7.93 6.92
C CYS A 31 -6.07 -6.97 8.10
N CYS A 32 -4.92 -6.40 8.39
CA CYS A 32 -4.76 -5.45 9.49
C CYS A 32 -3.45 -4.72 9.30
N VAL A 33 -3.29 -3.60 10.00
CA VAL A 33 -2.04 -2.86 10.01
C VAL A 33 -1.41 -3.00 11.39
N ASP A 34 -0.27 -3.69 11.46
CA ASP A 34 0.47 -3.85 12.70
C ASP A 34 1.96 -3.57 12.42
N GLU A 35 2.81 -3.86 13.40
CA GLU A 35 4.24 -3.60 13.26
C GLU A 35 4.85 -4.34 12.08
N ASP A 36 4.41 -5.57 11.85
CA ASP A 36 4.98 -6.38 10.78
C ASP A 36 4.49 -5.91 9.42
N THR A 37 3.17 -5.74 9.27
CA THR A 37 2.60 -5.36 7.97
C THR A 37 2.97 -3.93 7.59
N ALA A 38 3.19 -3.05 8.58
CA ALA A 38 3.62 -1.69 8.29
C ALA A 38 4.97 -1.66 7.57
N MET A 39 5.79 -2.67 7.78
CA MET A 39 7.10 -2.76 7.14
C MET A 39 7.06 -3.42 5.77
N TRP A 40 5.94 -4.01 5.39
CA TRP A 40 5.81 -4.62 4.07
C TRP A 40 5.91 -3.54 3.00
N THR A 41 6.67 -3.83 1.94
CA THR A 41 6.65 -3.00 0.74
C THR A 41 5.37 -3.31 -0.03
N MET A 42 5.04 -2.45 -0.99
CA MET A 42 3.88 -2.74 -1.85
C MET A 42 4.10 -4.03 -2.63
N GLU A 43 5.35 -4.32 -3.00
CA GLU A 43 5.66 -5.58 -3.65
C GLU A 43 5.35 -6.78 -2.75
N ARG A 44 5.73 -6.70 -1.46
CA ARG A 44 5.42 -7.74 -0.50
C ARG A 44 3.91 -7.87 -0.30
N LEU A 45 3.22 -6.76 -0.18
CA LEU A 45 1.76 -6.76 -0.04
C LEU A 45 1.11 -7.47 -1.22
N ALA A 46 1.56 -7.18 -2.43
CA ALA A 46 1.04 -7.83 -3.63
C ALA A 46 1.25 -9.34 -3.57
N GLN A 47 2.44 -9.78 -3.17
CA GLN A 47 2.73 -11.21 -3.04
C GLN A 47 1.82 -11.88 -2.03
N GLU A 48 1.63 -11.25 -0.88
CA GLU A 48 0.84 -11.82 0.21
C GLU A 48 -0.66 -11.88 -0.13
N THR A 49 -1.12 -11.02 -1.02
CA THR A 49 -2.53 -10.96 -1.41
C THR A 49 -2.81 -11.60 -2.77
N GLY A 50 -1.78 -12.14 -3.42
CA GLY A 50 -1.93 -12.75 -4.74
C GLY A 50 -2.19 -11.75 -5.85
N ARG A 51 -1.74 -10.52 -5.70
CA ARG A 51 -1.96 -9.46 -6.68
C ARG A 51 -0.65 -9.06 -7.35
N ASP A 52 -0.78 -8.31 -8.44
CA ASP A 52 0.36 -7.75 -9.13
C ASP A 52 0.77 -6.44 -8.46
N ALA A 53 2.07 -6.27 -8.20
CA ALA A 53 2.59 -5.09 -7.53
C ALA A 53 2.26 -3.80 -8.30
N ASP A 54 2.34 -3.85 -9.63
CA ASP A 54 2.01 -2.68 -10.43
C ASP A 54 0.54 -2.31 -10.30
N GLU A 55 -0.34 -3.31 -10.21
CA GLU A 55 -1.76 -3.09 -9.99
C GLU A 55 -2.00 -2.42 -8.65
N VAL A 56 -1.36 -2.94 -7.60
CA VAL A 56 -1.50 -2.36 -6.26
C VAL A 56 -1.09 -0.89 -6.26
N CYS A 57 0.07 -0.60 -6.83
CA CYS A 57 0.55 0.77 -6.90
C CYS A 57 -0.39 1.66 -7.70
N ALA A 58 -0.90 1.17 -8.83
CA ALA A 58 -1.81 1.94 -9.66
C ALA A 58 -3.10 2.28 -8.92
N VAL A 59 -3.67 1.31 -8.20
CA VAL A 59 -4.89 1.53 -7.43
C VAL A 59 -4.66 2.61 -6.37
N LEU A 60 -3.57 2.51 -5.62
CA LEU A 60 -3.30 3.45 -4.55
C LEU A 60 -2.99 4.84 -5.09
N ASN A 61 -2.23 4.94 -6.16
CA ASN A 61 -1.94 6.22 -6.79
C ASN A 61 -3.22 6.86 -7.35
N GLY A 62 -4.15 6.02 -7.84
CA GLY A 62 -5.44 6.50 -8.31
C GLY A 62 -6.25 7.16 -7.20
N VAL A 63 -6.19 6.61 -5.99
CA VAL A 63 -6.89 7.18 -4.83
C VAL A 63 -6.30 8.55 -4.48
N LEU A 64 -5.00 8.75 -4.73
CA LEU A 64 -4.32 9.99 -4.36
C LEU A 64 -4.53 11.12 -5.37
N GLN A 65 -5.11 10.86 -6.51
CA GLN A 65 -5.37 11.89 -7.52
C GLN A 65 -6.59 12.72 -7.21
#